data_b16b31109e8ad79f207e16fc4e3bf005
#
_entry.id   b16b31109e8ad79f207e16fc4e3bf005
#
_cell.length_a   1.000
_cell.length_b   1.000
_cell.length_c   1.000
_cell.angle_alpha   90.00
_cell.angle_beta   90.00
_cell.angle_gamma   90.00
#
_symmetry.space_group_name_H-M   'P 1'
#
loop_
_entity.id
_entity.type
_entity.pdbx_description
1 polymer ?
#
loop_
_entity_poly.entity_id
_entity_poly.type
_entity_poly.pdbx_seq_one_letter_code
_entity_poly.pdbx_strand_id
1 'polypeptide(L)'
;MDVLGVVYKLWSESGFSAFFMDGGWKTLIMILIAFVLLYLGIVKKFEPLLLVGIAFGCLLSNLSYFVALGGGNALYHPELWEAFLDEASPFYHSYGHIMSNAGLLDFFYIGVKAGIYPSLIFLGVGAMTDFGPLLANPKSLLLGAAAQLGVFLAFFVAILLGFTGPEAAAIGIIGGADGPTAIYLCTKLAPHLLGPIAIAAYSYMALIPLIQPPLMKLCTTDKMRKIKMEQAREVSKTEKIIFPIVVATFVILLLPSTAPLVGCLMLGNLFRECGVTDRLSDTAQNALMNIITIFLATSVGATMVAQNFLSIKTLAIILLGLAAFTLSTIGGLVGGVVMYKTSGGRINPLIGSAGVSAVPMAARVSQDEGRKYNKTNFLLMHAMGPNVAGVIGSAIAAGFLLSVFGG
;
A
#
# COMPACT_ATOMS: atom_id res chain seq x y z
N MET A 1 -41.16 -32.88 21.66
CA MET A 1 -40.08 -32.10 21.01
C MET A 1 -38.91 -33.05 20.82
N ASP A 2 -38.60 -33.41 19.58
CA ASP A 2 -37.50 -34.34 19.30
C ASP A 2 -36.16 -33.61 19.53
N VAL A 3 -35.57 -33.77 20.70
CA VAL A 3 -34.34 -33.12 21.11
C VAL A 3 -33.17 -33.51 20.19
N LEU A 4 -33.13 -34.75 19.73
CA LEU A 4 -32.11 -35.21 18.79
C LEU A 4 -32.27 -34.54 17.42
N GLY A 5 -33.51 -34.37 16.93
CA GLY A 5 -33.79 -33.63 15.70
C GLY A 5 -33.40 -32.18 15.77
N VAL A 6 -33.61 -31.52 16.93
CA VAL A 6 -33.15 -30.11 17.15
C VAL A 6 -31.62 -30.02 17.18
N VAL A 7 -30.96 -30.92 17.87
CA VAL A 7 -29.48 -30.98 17.91
C VAL A 7 -28.88 -31.24 16.54
N TYR A 8 -29.47 -32.20 15.79
CA TYR A 8 -29.03 -32.46 14.42
C TYR A 8 -29.24 -31.27 13.48
N LYS A 9 -30.38 -30.59 13.61
CA LYS A 9 -30.67 -29.37 12.84
C LYS A 9 -29.66 -28.23 13.19
N LEU A 10 -29.38 -27.98 14.47
CA LEU A 10 -28.41 -27.04 14.90
C LEU A 10 -27.00 -27.36 14.40
N TRP A 11 -26.63 -28.64 14.38
CA TRP A 11 -25.34 -29.07 13.81
C TRP A 11 -25.30 -28.88 12.30
N SER A 12 -26.32 -29.31 11.56
CA SER A 12 -26.37 -29.21 10.09
C SER A 12 -26.41 -27.76 9.59
N GLU A 13 -27.03 -26.85 10.36
CA GLU A 13 -27.08 -25.41 10.06
C GLU A 13 -25.86 -24.64 10.62
N SER A 14 -25.01 -25.28 11.43
CA SER A 14 -23.80 -24.67 11.96
C SER A 14 -22.67 -24.63 10.92
N GLY A 15 -21.86 -23.59 10.92
CA GLY A 15 -20.65 -23.52 10.11
C GLY A 15 -19.65 -24.64 10.37
N PHE A 16 -19.74 -25.35 11.51
CA PHE A 16 -18.86 -26.48 11.83
C PHE A 16 -19.08 -27.68 10.91
N SER A 17 -20.33 -27.94 10.48
CA SER A 17 -20.65 -29.02 9.55
C SER A 17 -19.99 -28.79 8.19
N ALA A 18 -19.86 -27.56 7.76
CA ALA A 18 -19.31 -27.17 6.47
C ALA A 18 -17.78 -27.35 6.37
N PHE A 19 -17.05 -27.46 7.48
CA PHE A 19 -15.63 -27.85 7.43
C PHE A 19 -15.38 -29.22 6.83
N PHE A 20 -16.37 -30.11 6.90
CA PHE A 20 -16.32 -31.48 6.37
C PHE A 20 -16.88 -31.61 4.94
N MET A 21 -17.36 -30.51 4.36
CA MET A 21 -17.81 -30.45 2.97
C MET A 21 -16.66 -30.18 2.00
N ASP A 22 -16.86 -30.45 0.70
CA ASP A 22 -15.86 -30.15 -0.33
C ASP A 22 -15.45 -28.69 -0.34
N GLY A 23 -14.14 -28.47 -0.21
CA GLY A 23 -13.55 -27.13 -0.14
C GLY A 23 -13.43 -26.52 1.26
N GLY A 24 -14.10 -27.06 2.28
CA GLY A 24 -14.07 -26.53 3.66
C GLY A 24 -12.67 -26.48 4.26
N TRP A 25 -11.79 -27.43 3.93
CA TRP A 25 -10.40 -27.43 4.38
C TRP A 25 -9.59 -26.24 3.84
N LYS A 26 -9.88 -25.75 2.62
CA LYS A 26 -9.24 -24.55 2.06
C LYS A 26 -9.63 -23.31 2.86
N THR A 27 -10.89 -23.20 3.22
CA THR A 27 -11.40 -22.11 4.06
C THR A 27 -10.80 -22.16 5.47
N LEU A 28 -10.60 -23.37 6.03
CA LEU A 28 -9.90 -23.53 7.31
C LEU A 28 -8.46 -23.00 7.22
N ILE A 29 -7.74 -23.25 6.12
CA ILE A 29 -6.40 -22.70 5.89
C ILE A 29 -6.45 -21.15 5.90
N MET A 30 -7.45 -20.55 5.25
CA MET A 30 -7.59 -19.09 5.24
C MET A 30 -7.87 -18.51 6.64
N ILE A 31 -8.66 -19.21 7.45
CA ILE A 31 -8.88 -18.83 8.85
C ILE A 31 -7.56 -18.90 9.64
N LEU A 32 -6.75 -19.92 9.44
CA LEU A 32 -5.43 -20.02 10.07
C LEU A 32 -4.50 -18.92 9.60
N ILE A 33 -4.51 -18.57 8.31
CA ILE A 33 -3.77 -17.42 7.76
C ILE A 33 -4.25 -16.13 8.43
N ALA A 34 -5.54 -15.91 8.59
CA ALA A 34 -6.08 -14.75 9.28
C ALA A 34 -5.58 -14.67 10.74
N PHE A 35 -5.53 -15.78 11.47
CA PHE A 35 -4.96 -15.82 12.83
C PHE A 35 -3.47 -15.51 12.86
N VAL A 36 -2.69 -15.99 11.89
CA VAL A 36 -1.26 -15.63 11.76
C VAL A 36 -1.11 -14.13 11.50
N LEU A 37 -1.90 -13.55 10.60
CA LEU A 37 -1.87 -12.12 10.33
C LEU A 37 -2.29 -11.29 11.55
N LEU A 38 -3.30 -11.73 12.30
CA LEU A 38 -3.68 -11.10 13.57
C LEU A 38 -2.52 -11.15 14.59
N TYR A 39 -1.86 -12.29 14.71
CA TYR A 39 -0.69 -12.42 15.59
C TYR A 39 0.43 -11.45 15.16
N LEU A 40 0.71 -11.35 13.87
CA LEU A 40 1.72 -10.40 13.35
C LEU A 40 1.33 -8.94 13.63
N GLY A 41 0.07 -8.57 13.42
CA GLY A 41 -0.42 -7.21 13.67
C GLY A 41 -0.45 -6.86 15.15
N ILE A 42 -0.99 -7.73 16.01
CA ILE A 42 -1.23 -7.45 17.43
C ILE A 42 0.05 -7.64 18.26
N VAL A 43 0.71 -8.81 18.12
CA VAL A 43 1.84 -9.18 19.00
C VAL A 43 3.15 -8.63 18.44
N LYS A 44 3.39 -8.77 17.15
CA LYS A 44 4.61 -8.27 16.49
C LYS A 44 4.53 -6.79 16.10
N LYS A 45 3.35 -6.19 16.20
CA LYS A 45 3.07 -4.77 15.86
C LYS A 45 3.46 -4.39 14.43
N PHE A 46 3.30 -5.33 13.50
CA PHE A 46 3.52 -5.12 12.08
C PHE A 46 2.33 -4.35 11.50
N GLU A 47 2.52 -3.06 11.16
CA GLU A 47 1.48 -2.17 10.61
C GLU A 47 0.08 -2.42 11.22
N PRO A 48 -0.08 -2.28 12.55
CA PRO A 48 -1.25 -2.79 13.26
C PRO A 48 -2.56 -2.14 12.78
N LEU A 49 -2.52 -0.88 12.35
CA LEU A 49 -3.71 -0.14 11.91
C LEU A 49 -4.37 -0.75 10.66
N LEU A 50 -3.57 -1.32 9.77
CA LEU A 50 -4.06 -1.93 8.53
C LEU A 50 -4.12 -3.45 8.64
N LEU A 51 -3.04 -4.09 9.12
CA LEU A 51 -2.93 -5.54 9.12
C LEU A 51 -4.00 -6.21 9.99
N VAL A 52 -4.37 -5.61 11.13
CA VAL A 52 -5.44 -6.14 12.00
C VAL A 52 -6.78 -6.09 11.27
N GLY A 53 -7.08 -4.97 10.59
CA GLY A 53 -8.32 -4.83 9.81
C GLY A 53 -8.38 -5.80 8.63
N ILE A 54 -7.28 -5.94 7.87
CA ILE A 54 -7.17 -6.90 6.76
C ILE A 54 -7.36 -8.34 7.27
N ALA A 55 -6.66 -8.70 8.34
CA ALA A 55 -6.75 -10.05 8.91
C ALA A 55 -8.16 -10.37 9.41
N PHE A 56 -8.82 -9.40 10.06
CA PHE A 56 -10.18 -9.59 10.55
C PHE A 56 -11.20 -9.63 9.41
N GLY A 57 -11.02 -8.81 8.37
CA GLY A 57 -11.83 -8.88 7.14
C GLY A 57 -11.71 -10.24 6.45
N CYS A 58 -10.48 -10.79 6.34
CA CYS A 58 -10.23 -12.14 5.84
C CYS A 58 -10.94 -13.20 6.71
N LEU A 59 -10.86 -13.08 8.03
CA LEU A 59 -11.57 -13.97 8.94
C LEU A 59 -13.08 -13.93 8.72
N LEU A 60 -13.68 -12.74 8.67
CA LEU A 60 -15.12 -12.57 8.48
C LEU A 60 -15.61 -13.11 7.15
N SER A 61 -14.91 -12.88 6.04
CA SER A 61 -15.32 -13.37 4.72
C SER A 61 -15.24 -14.89 4.64
N ASN A 62 -14.21 -15.51 5.20
CA ASN A 62 -14.07 -16.96 5.21
C ASN A 62 -15.02 -17.64 6.20
N LEU A 63 -15.38 -17.01 7.32
CA LEU A 63 -16.48 -17.47 8.18
C LEU A 63 -17.84 -17.29 7.51
N SER A 64 -18.05 -16.20 6.78
CA SER A 64 -19.29 -15.92 6.04
C SER A 64 -19.58 -16.95 4.96
N TYR A 65 -18.56 -17.58 4.36
CA TYR A 65 -18.72 -18.71 3.47
C TYR A 65 -19.53 -19.85 4.11
N PHE A 66 -19.29 -20.16 5.36
CA PHE A 66 -20.05 -21.19 6.10
C PHE A 66 -21.46 -20.74 6.44
N VAL A 67 -21.68 -19.45 6.66
CA VAL A 67 -23.03 -18.86 6.87
C VAL A 67 -23.85 -19.01 5.59
N ALA A 68 -23.29 -18.74 4.43
CA ALA A 68 -23.97 -18.88 3.14
C ALA A 68 -24.35 -20.33 2.85
N LEU A 69 -23.48 -21.31 3.14
CA LEU A 69 -23.79 -22.74 3.01
C LEU A 69 -24.95 -23.19 3.90
N GLY A 70 -25.13 -22.55 5.07
CA GLY A 70 -26.26 -22.77 5.99
C GLY A 70 -27.55 -22.01 5.62
N GLY A 71 -27.58 -21.32 4.47
CA GLY A 71 -28.75 -20.54 4.00
C GLY A 71 -28.87 -19.16 4.61
N GLY A 72 -27.83 -18.66 5.30
CA GLY A 72 -27.74 -17.28 5.80
C GLY A 72 -27.18 -16.32 4.75
N ASN A 73 -27.38 -15.00 4.97
CA ASN A 73 -26.79 -13.97 4.12
C ASN A 73 -25.27 -13.84 4.40
N ALA A 74 -24.47 -14.01 3.36
CA ALA A 74 -23.03 -13.79 3.43
C ALA A 74 -22.72 -12.29 3.69
N LEU A 75 -21.58 -12.02 4.35
CA LEU A 75 -21.09 -10.65 4.53
C LEU A 75 -20.38 -10.13 3.28
N TYR A 76 -19.81 -11.05 2.48
CA TYR A 76 -19.08 -10.77 1.25
C TYR A 76 -19.44 -11.82 0.20
N HIS A 77 -19.69 -11.39 -1.02
CA HIS A 77 -20.15 -12.20 -2.16
C HIS A 77 -19.15 -12.09 -3.32
N PRO A 78 -18.14 -12.97 -3.41
CA PRO A 78 -17.17 -12.97 -4.50
C PRO A 78 -17.82 -13.01 -5.88
N GLU A 79 -18.88 -13.80 -6.03
CA GLU A 79 -19.62 -13.99 -7.27
C GLU A 79 -20.25 -12.69 -7.82
N LEU A 80 -20.68 -11.76 -6.95
CA LEU A 80 -21.18 -10.46 -7.38
C LEU A 80 -20.09 -9.63 -8.04
N TRP A 81 -18.87 -9.70 -7.50
CA TRP A 81 -17.72 -8.96 -8.01
C TRP A 81 -17.12 -9.61 -9.25
N GLU A 82 -17.19 -10.95 -9.37
CA GLU A 82 -16.84 -11.67 -10.60
C GLU A 82 -17.79 -11.27 -11.72
N ALA A 83 -19.11 -11.29 -11.50
CA ALA A 83 -20.11 -10.84 -12.46
C ALA A 83 -19.97 -9.34 -12.83
N PHE A 84 -19.56 -8.50 -11.88
CA PHE A 84 -19.29 -7.07 -12.12
C PHE A 84 -18.09 -6.86 -13.05
N LEU A 85 -17.12 -7.77 -13.06
CA LEU A 85 -15.88 -7.67 -13.84
C LEU A 85 -15.94 -8.42 -15.16
N ASP A 86 -16.88 -9.34 -15.33
CA ASP A 86 -17.03 -10.16 -16.54
C ASP A 86 -17.78 -9.37 -17.63
N GLU A 87 -17.10 -9.05 -18.72
CA GLU A 87 -17.68 -8.36 -19.89
C GLU A 87 -18.84 -9.12 -20.53
N ALA A 88 -18.91 -10.45 -20.38
CA ALA A 88 -20.00 -11.28 -20.88
C ALA A 88 -21.22 -11.29 -19.94
N SER A 89 -21.08 -10.77 -18.72
CA SER A 89 -22.14 -10.72 -17.72
C SER A 89 -23.16 -9.60 -18.02
N PRO A 90 -24.48 -9.85 -17.87
CA PRO A 90 -25.47 -8.79 -17.93
C PRO A 90 -25.33 -7.75 -16.80
N PHE A 91 -24.51 -8.05 -15.79
CA PHE A 91 -24.25 -7.18 -14.64
C PHE A 91 -22.88 -6.51 -14.71
N TYR A 92 -22.22 -6.53 -15.88
CA TYR A 92 -20.95 -5.86 -16.09
C TYR A 92 -21.03 -4.38 -15.69
N HIS A 93 -20.15 -3.96 -14.78
CA HIS A 93 -20.11 -2.61 -14.20
C HIS A 93 -21.43 -2.10 -13.58
N SER A 94 -22.33 -3.01 -13.19
CA SER A 94 -23.62 -2.66 -12.57
C SER A 94 -23.52 -2.52 -11.04
N TYR A 95 -23.28 -1.31 -10.56
CA TYR A 95 -23.35 -1.02 -9.12
C TYR A 95 -24.76 -1.22 -8.56
N GLY A 96 -25.83 -1.03 -9.36
CA GLY A 96 -27.19 -1.28 -8.92
C GLY A 96 -27.44 -2.75 -8.54
N HIS A 97 -26.87 -3.68 -9.32
CA HIS A 97 -26.92 -5.12 -9.00
C HIS A 97 -26.16 -5.43 -7.70
N ILE A 98 -24.96 -4.87 -7.52
CA ILE A 98 -24.21 -4.99 -6.26
C ILE A 98 -25.06 -4.48 -5.09
N MET A 99 -25.57 -3.24 -5.15
CA MET A 99 -26.33 -2.63 -4.04
C MET A 99 -27.60 -3.42 -3.64
N SER A 100 -28.21 -4.14 -4.58
CA SER A 100 -29.44 -4.90 -4.29
C SER A 100 -29.16 -6.27 -3.64
N ASN A 101 -27.93 -6.81 -3.78
CA ASN A 101 -27.58 -8.16 -3.35
C ASN A 101 -26.40 -8.21 -2.37
N ALA A 102 -25.79 -7.07 -2.05
CA ALA A 102 -24.58 -6.97 -1.27
C ALA A 102 -24.76 -7.26 0.22
N GLY A 103 -23.75 -7.89 0.81
CA GLY A 103 -23.55 -7.92 2.25
C GLY A 103 -22.76 -6.69 2.75
N LEU A 104 -22.54 -6.62 4.06
CA LEU A 104 -21.86 -5.47 4.68
C LEU A 104 -20.48 -5.18 4.11
N LEU A 105 -19.67 -6.22 3.88
CA LEU A 105 -18.30 -6.07 3.38
C LEU A 105 -18.26 -5.71 1.91
N ASP A 106 -19.28 -6.10 1.13
CA ASP A 106 -19.44 -5.67 -0.26
C ASP A 106 -19.69 -4.15 -0.33
N PHE A 107 -20.53 -3.60 0.55
CA PHE A 107 -20.72 -2.14 0.64
C PHE A 107 -19.44 -1.40 0.94
N PHE A 108 -18.61 -1.91 1.85
CA PHE A 108 -17.30 -1.31 2.10
C PHE A 108 -16.38 -1.43 0.89
N TYR A 109 -16.44 -2.56 0.16
CA TYR A 109 -15.61 -2.78 -1.02
C TYR A 109 -15.97 -1.85 -2.19
N ILE A 110 -17.21 -1.35 -2.30
CA ILE A 110 -17.57 -0.32 -3.30
C ILE A 110 -16.62 0.88 -3.23
N GLY A 111 -16.30 1.38 -2.03
CA GLY A 111 -15.39 2.51 -1.87
C GLY A 111 -13.95 2.21 -2.29
N VAL A 112 -13.50 0.95 -2.17
CA VAL A 112 -12.21 0.49 -2.71
C VAL A 112 -12.27 0.47 -4.24
N LYS A 113 -13.27 -0.22 -4.80
CA LYS A 113 -13.44 -0.41 -6.25
C LYS A 113 -13.62 0.91 -6.99
N ALA A 114 -14.35 1.86 -6.41
CA ALA A 114 -14.51 3.21 -6.94
C ALA A 114 -13.24 4.07 -6.83
N GLY A 115 -12.22 3.63 -6.05
CA GLY A 115 -10.99 4.40 -5.83
C GLY A 115 -11.14 5.52 -4.78
N ILE A 116 -12.24 5.56 -4.04
CA ILE A 116 -12.52 6.61 -3.04
C ILE A 116 -11.56 6.51 -1.87
N TYR A 117 -11.44 5.32 -1.26
CA TYR A 117 -10.62 5.15 -0.06
C TYR A 117 -9.13 5.39 -0.31
N PRO A 118 -8.48 4.84 -1.35
CA PRO A 118 -7.09 5.16 -1.63
C PRO A 118 -6.85 6.67 -1.82
N SER A 119 -7.73 7.37 -2.52
CA SER A 119 -7.62 8.83 -2.73
C SER A 119 -7.75 9.60 -1.43
N LEU A 120 -8.70 9.24 -0.56
CA LEU A 120 -8.88 9.89 0.75
C LEU A 120 -7.74 9.57 1.72
N ILE A 121 -7.12 8.40 1.64
CA ILE A 121 -5.89 8.11 2.39
C ILE A 121 -4.77 9.05 1.93
N PHE A 122 -4.62 9.29 0.62
CA PHE A 122 -3.64 10.25 0.12
C PHE A 122 -3.89 11.67 0.62
N LEU A 123 -5.15 12.08 0.79
CA LEU A 123 -5.48 13.36 1.43
C LEU A 123 -4.97 13.41 2.88
N GLY A 124 -5.22 12.36 3.67
CA GLY A 124 -4.70 12.25 5.02
C GLY A 124 -3.17 12.22 5.08
N VAL A 125 -2.53 11.43 4.21
CA VAL A 125 -1.06 11.38 4.08
C VAL A 125 -0.50 12.75 3.72
N GLY A 126 -1.13 13.49 2.81
CA GLY A 126 -0.75 14.86 2.47
C GLY A 126 -0.81 15.81 3.67
N ALA A 127 -1.87 15.72 4.46
CA ALA A 127 -2.03 16.53 5.67
C ALA A 127 -1.01 16.16 6.77
N MET A 128 -0.55 14.90 6.83
CA MET A 128 0.50 14.46 7.76
C MET A 128 1.91 14.81 7.28
N THR A 129 2.13 14.98 5.97
CA THR A 129 3.44 15.07 5.36
C THR A 129 3.99 16.50 5.41
N ASP A 130 5.23 16.65 5.89
CA ASP A 130 6.01 17.89 5.76
C ASP A 130 6.91 17.81 4.53
N PHE A 131 6.62 18.60 3.50
CA PHE A 131 7.45 18.72 2.30
C PHE A 131 8.63 19.66 2.47
N GLY A 132 8.80 20.30 3.62
CA GLY A 132 9.93 21.19 3.92
C GLY A 132 11.29 20.56 3.62
N PRO A 133 11.61 19.33 4.05
CA PRO A 133 12.87 18.66 3.72
C PRO A 133 13.11 18.48 2.22
N LEU A 134 12.06 18.21 1.44
CA LEU A 134 12.13 18.11 -0.01
C LEU A 134 12.41 19.49 -0.65
N LEU A 135 11.69 20.50 -0.21
CA LEU A 135 11.87 21.89 -0.67
C LEU A 135 13.26 22.45 -0.31
N ALA A 136 13.77 22.10 0.86
CA ALA A 136 15.12 22.48 1.29
C ALA A 136 16.21 21.86 0.42
N ASN A 137 16.00 20.63 -0.09
CA ASN A 137 16.92 19.95 -0.99
C ASN A 137 16.17 19.26 -2.15
N PRO A 138 15.80 20.00 -3.21
CA PRO A 138 15.05 19.46 -4.35
C PRO A 138 15.73 18.30 -5.08
N LYS A 139 17.07 18.19 -4.97
CA LYS A 139 17.83 17.06 -5.54
C LYS A 139 17.40 15.70 -4.95
N SER A 140 16.78 15.69 -3.77
CA SER A 140 16.22 14.48 -3.18
C SER A 140 15.07 13.86 -3.99
N LEU A 141 14.43 14.61 -4.91
CA LEU A 141 13.51 14.06 -5.92
C LEU A 141 14.17 12.95 -6.77
N LEU A 142 15.45 13.11 -7.10
CA LEU A 142 16.19 12.12 -7.87
C LEU A 142 16.34 10.78 -7.11
N LEU A 143 16.40 10.82 -5.77
CA LEU A 143 16.47 9.59 -4.96
C LEU A 143 15.12 8.88 -4.90
N GLY A 144 14.02 9.62 -4.80
CA GLY A 144 12.68 9.07 -4.94
C GLY A 144 12.46 8.44 -6.31
N ALA A 145 12.88 9.14 -7.39
CA ALA A 145 12.82 8.60 -8.76
C ALA A 145 13.70 7.35 -8.93
N ALA A 146 14.92 7.33 -8.37
CA ALA A 146 15.80 6.17 -8.43
C ALA A 146 15.21 4.95 -7.72
N ALA A 147 14.47 5.15 -6.63
CA ALA A 147 13.77 4.07 -5.96
C ALA A 147 12.66 3.47 -6.84
N GLN A 148 12.00 4.25 -7.71
CA GLN A 148 10.97 3.72 -8.62
C GLN A 148 11.53 2.76 -9.68
N LEU A 149 12.84 2.68 -9.90
CA LEU A 149 13.43 1.67 -10.78
C LEU A 149 13.03 0.24 -10.38
N GLY A 150 12.87 -0.04 -9.08
CA GLY A 150 12.41 -1.34 -8.62
C GLY A 150 10.98 -1.68 -9.05
N VAL A 151 10.09 -0.68 -9.16
CA VAL A 151 8.73 -0.85 -9.70
C VAL A 151 8.79 -1.37 -11.13
N PHE A 152 9.55 -0.71 -11.99
CA PHE A 152 9.66 -1.08 -13.40
C PHE A 152 10.42 -2.39 -13.60
N LEU A 153 11.49 -2.66 -12.83
CA LEU A 153 12.19 -3.94 -12.89
C LEU A 153 11.30 -5.10 -12.49
N ALA A 154 10.51 -4.95 -11.42
CA ALA A 154 9.57 -5.98 -11.00
C ALA A 154 8.45 -6.18 -12.02
N PHE A 155 7.97 -5.11 -12.65
CA PHE A 155 7.05 -5.18 -13.78
C PHE A 155 7.62 -6.08 -14.89
N PHE A 156 8.86 -5.84 -15.34
CA PHE A 156 9.50 -6.66 -16.36
C PHE A 156 9.64 -8.12 -15.95
N VAL A 157 10.04 -8.38 -14.71
CA VAL A 157 10.15 -9.77 -14.20
C VAL A 157 8.79 -10.45 -14.18
N ALA A 158 7.72 -9.74 -13.78
CA ALA A 158 6.36 -10.28 -13.80
C ALA A 158 5.90 -10.64 -15.23
N ILE A 159 6.19 -9.80 -16.23
CA ILE A 159 5.94 -10.12 -17.65
C ILE A 159 6.69 -11.38 -18.08
N LEU A 160 7.97 -11.52 -17.72
CA LEU A 160 8.79 -12.69 -18.06
C LEU A 160 8.25 -13.98 -17.40
N LEU A 161 7.58 -13.87 -16.26
CA LEU A 161 6.93 -14.99 -15.57
C LEU A 161 5.52 -15.31 -16.12
N GLY A 162 5.07 -14.59 -17.16
CA GLY A 162 3.82 -14.87 -17.86
C GLY A 162 2.58 -14.15 -17.30
N PHE A 163 2.75 -13.14 -16.43
CA PHE A 163 1.66 -12.26 -16.03
C PHE A 163 1.30 -11.31 -17.18
N THR A 164 0.03 -10.97 -17.30
CA THR A 164 -0.43 -9.96 -18.27
C THR A 164 0.12 -8.57 -17.92
N GLY A 165 0.12 -7.63 -18.89
CA GLY A 165 0.58 -6.26 -18.66
C GLY A 165 -0.11 -5.58 -17.45
N PRO A 166 -1.45 -5.60 -17.36
CA PRO A 166 -2.18 -5.08 -16.21
C PRO A 166 -1.81 -5.76 -14.87
N GLU A 167 -1.70 -7.10 -14.85
CA GLU A 167 -1.28 -7.86 -13.67
C GLU A 167 0.16 -7.49 -13.25
N ALA A 168 1.07 -7.44 -14.22
CA ALA A 168 2.46 -7.08 -13.97
C ALA A 168 2.62 -5.64 -13.45
N ALA A 169 1.81 -4.71 -13.95
CA ALA A 169 1.77 -3.34 -13.45
C ALA A 169 1.30 -3.29 -11.98
N ALA A 170 0.25 -4.04 -11.65
CA ALA A 170 -0.26 -4.15 -10.29
C ALA A 170 0.72 -4.83 -9.32
N ILE A 171 1.54 -5.78 -9.80
CA ILE A 171 2.62 -6.41 -9.02
C ILE A 171 3.81 -5.45 -8.86
N GLY A 172 4.23 -4.83 -9.94
CA GLY A 172 5.41 -3.95 -9.94
C GLY A 172 5.28 -2.79 -8.97
N ILE A 173 4.11 -2.17 -8.89
CA ILE A 173 3.86 -1.00 -8.04
C ILE A 173 4.09 -1.27 -6.54
N ILE A 174 4.06 -2.53 -6.09
CA ILE A 174 4.39 -2.93 -4.71
C ILE A 174 5.78 -2.42 -4.33
N GLY A 175 6.71 -2.36 -5.30
CA GLY A 175 8.07 -1.86 -5.10
C GLY A 175 8.13 -0.42 -4.62
N GLY A 176 7.14 0.40 -4.92
CA GLY A 176 7.02 1.76 -4.40
C GLY A 176 6.89 1.84 -2.88
N ALA A 177 6.53 0.72 -2.23
CA ALA A 177 6.21 0.61 -0.80
C ALA A 177 5.11 1.60 -0.37
N ASP A 178 4.08 1.71 -1.18
CA ASP A 178 2.93 2.60 -1.01
C ASP A 178 1.65 1.76 -1.11
N GLY A 179 1.13 1.34 0.04
CA GLY A 179 -0.03 0.47 0.11
C GLY A 179 -1.27 1.05 -0.59
N PRO A 180 -1.67 2.29 -0.31
CA PRO A 180 -2.80 2.92 -0.98
C PRO A 180 -2.66 3.02 -2.50
N THR A 181 -1.47 3.35 -3.00
CA THR A 181 -1.17 3.37 -4.45
C THR A 181 -1.29 1.97 -5.05
N ALA A 182 -0.75 0.95 -4.36
CA ALA A 182 -0.83 -0.44 -4.82
C ALA A 182 -2.29 -0.92 -4.91
N ILE A 183 -3.12 -0.60 -3.92
CA ILE A 183 -4.55 -0.91 -3.94
C ILE A 183 -5.23 -0.16 -5.08
N TYR A 184 -4.99 1.16 -5.22
CA TYR A 184 -5.61 1.97 -6.25
C TYR A 184 -5.33 1.42 -7.65
N LEU A 185 -4.07 1.16 -7.96
CA LEU A 185 -3.68 0.63 -9.27
C LEU A 185 -4.24 -0.77 -9.51
N CYS A 186 -4.15 -1.65 -8.51
CA CYS A 186 -4.64 -3.01 -8.59
C CYS A 186 -6.16 -3.08 -8.81
N THR A 187 -6.95 -2.25 -8.12
CA THR A 187 -8.42 -2.21 -8.31
C THR A 187 -8.83 -1.77 -9.71
N LYS A 188 -7.97 -1.03 -10.42
CA LYS A 188 -8.23 -0.57 -11.78
C LYS A 188 -7.74 -1.57 -12.82
N LEU A 189 -6.54 -2.14 -12.65
CA LEU A 189 -5.86 -2.96 -13.66
C LEU A 189 -6.05 -4.46 -13.47
N ALA A 190 -6.04 -4.95 -12.23
CA ALA A 190 -6.07 -6.38 -11.90
C ALA A 190 -6.85 -6.65 -10.59
N PRO A 191 -8.15 -6.32 -10.52
CA PRO A 191 -8.92 -6.38 -9.26
C PRO A 191 -8.98 -7.79 -8.64
N HIS A 192 -8.86 -8.84 -9.44
CA HIS A 192 -8.80 -10.23 -8.98
C HIS A 192 -7.51 -10.56 -8.18
N LEU A 193 -6.45 -9.71 -8.27
CA LEU A 193 -5.21 -9.87 -7.51
C LEU A 193 -5.16 -8.99 -6.24
N LEU A 194 -6.24 -8.30 -5.90
CA LEU A 194 -6.22 -7.29 -4.84
C LEU A 194 -5.81 -7.86 -3.47
N GLY A 195 -6.34 -9.01 -3.08
CA GLY A 195 -5.99 -9.66 -1.81
C GLY A 195 -4.49 -9.96 -1.68
N PRO A 196 -3.90 -10.73 -2.62
CA PRO A 196 -2.46 -11.01 -2.64
C PRO A 196 -1.57 -9.75 -2.66
N ILE A 197 -1.93 -8.76 -3.49
CA ILE A 197 -1.16 -7.51 -3.62
C ILE A 197 -1.22 -6.67 -2.34
N ALA A 198 -2.39 -6.57 -1.71
CA ALA A 198 -2.53 -5.84 -0.46
C ALA A 198 -1.71 -6.46 0.67
N ILE A 199 -1.77 -7.79 0.84
CA ILE A 199 -0.92 -8.47 1.84
C ILE A 199 0.56 -8.23 1.54
N ALA A 200 0.99 -8.42 0.30
CA ALA A 200 2.37 -8.18 -0.07
C ALA A 200 2.79 -6.75 0.27
N ALA A 201 2.05 -5.73 -0.19
CA ALA A 201 2.38 -4.33 0.02
C ALA A 201 2.50 -3.97 1.51
N TYR A 202 1.52 -4.35 2.34
CA TYR A 202 1.53 -3.97 3.75
C TYR A 202 2.49 -4.83 4.60
N SER A 203 2.65 -6.12 4.28
CA SER A 203 3.61 -6.97 4.99
C SER A 203 5.05 -6.50 4.78
N TYR A 204 5.41 -6.06 3.56
CA TYR A 204 6.76 -5.58 3.29
C TYR A 204 7.03 -4.22 3.89
N MET A 205 6.04 -3.33 3.99
CA MET A 205 6.19 -2.09 4.75
C MET A 205 6.58 -2.38 6.20
N ALA A 206 5.96 -3.38 6.82
CA ALA A 206 6.30 -3.79 8.18
C ALA A 206 7.71 -4.40 8.31
N LEU A 207 8.23 -5.01 7.24
CA LEU A 207 9.56 -5.63 7.21
C LEU A 207 10.70 -4.65 6.84
N ILE A 208 10.40 -3.38 6.56
CA ILE A 208 11.41 -2.35 6.26
C ILE A 208 12.59 -2.34 7.25
N PRO A 209 12.38 -2.35 8.58
CA PRO A 209 13.49 -2.36 9.54
C PRO A 209 14.38 -3.60 9.47
N LEU A 210 13.90 -4.69 8.89
CA LEU A 210 14.67 -5.93 8.72
C LEU A 210 15.37 -5.99 7.36
N ILE A 211 14.72 -5.49 6.31
CA ILE A 211 15.21 -5.62 4.91
C ILE A 211 16.20 -4.52 4.57
N GLN A 212 15.95 -3.26 4.95
CA GLN A 212 16.79 -2.13 4.55
C GLN A 212 18.20 -2.14 5.14
N PRO A 213 18.44 -2.42 6.44
CA PRO A 213 19.79 -2.35 7.00
C PRO A 213 20.82 -3.29 6.34
N PRO A 214 20.52 -4.57 6.03
CA PRO A 214 21.42 -5.41 5.24
C PRO A 214 21.75 -4.83 3.86
N LEU A 215 20.75 -4.29 3.15
CA LEU A 215 20.94 -3.68 1.82
C LEU A 215 21.77 -2.41 1.89
N MET A 216 21.59 -1.59 2.92
CA MET A 216 22.42 -0.41 3.18
C MET A 216 23.90 -0.81 3.34
N LYS A 217 24.16 -1.88 4.10
CA LYS A 217 25.53 -2.40 4.29
C LYS A 217 26.12 -2.95 3.01
N LEU A 218 25.31 -3.62 2.19
CA LEU A 218 25.73 -4.18 0.92
C LEU A 218 26.10 -3.10 -0.11
N CYS A 219 25.29 -2.04 -0.20
CA CYS A 219 25.44 -1.01 -1.23
C CYS A 219 26.38 0.14 -0.85
N THR A 220 26.77 0.27 0.43
CA THR A 220 27.58 1.39 0.91
C THR A 220 28.78 0.94 1.73
N THR A 221 29.82 1.77 1.79
CA THR A 221 31.01 1.52 2.62
C THR A 221 30.90 2.22 3.99
N ASP A 222 31.68 1.77 4.98
CA ASP A 222 31.71 2.39 6.32
C ASP A 222 32.10 3.89 6.26
N LYS A 223 32.99 4.25 5.34
CA LYS A 223 33.36 5.64 5.12
C LYS A 223 32.18 6.51 4.70
N MET A 224 31.36 5.99 3.80
CA MET A 224 30.16 6.67 3.30
C MET A 224 29.10 6.83 4.40
N ARG A 225 28.89 5.80 5.24
CA ARG A 225 27.89 5.80 6.32
C ARG A 225 28.21 6.78 7.46
N LYS A 226 29.51 7.10 7.65
CA LYS A 226 29.96 8.05 8.69
C LYS A 226 29.78 9.51 8.32
N ILE A 227 29.42 9.84 7.07
CA ILE A 227 29.30 11.22 6.59
C ILE A 227 28.19 11.93 7.36
N LYS A 228 28.56 13.05 7.98
CA LYS A 228 27.63 13.98 8.61
C LYS A 228 27.14 14.97 7.56
N MET A 229 25.84 15.09 7.42
CA MET A 229 25.24 16.08 6.54
C MET A 229 25.08 17.42 7.25
N GLU A 230 25.29 18.50 6.51
CA GLU A 230 25.08 19.86 6.98
C GLU A 230 23.58 20.15 7.14
N GLN A 231 23.23 21.10 7.99
CA GLN A 231 21.85 21.52 8.20
C GLN A 231 21.24 22.00 6.88
N ALA A 232 20.03 21.56 6.60
CA ALA A 232 19.27 22.02 5.44
C ALA A 232 18.85 23.50 5.62
N ARG A 233 18.65 24.21 4.49
CA ARG A 233 18.14 25.59 4.53
C ARG A 233 16.73 25.63 5.13
N GLU A 234 16.39 26.74 5.73
CA GLU A 234 15.02 27.03 6.14
C GLU A 234 14.13 27.28 4.90
N VAL A 235 12.92 26.76 4.93
CA VAL A 235 11.92 26.89 3.87
C VAL A 235 10.86 27.90 4.32
N SER A 236 10.57 28.88 3.48
CA SER A 236 9.56 29.89 3.78
C SER A 236 8.14 29.33 3.76
N LYS A 237 7.23 29.96 4.52
CA LYS A 237 5.80 29.57 4.52
C LYS A 237 5.18 29.69 3.12
N THR A 238 5.58 30.71 2.36
CA THR A 238 5.11 30.91 0.99
C THR A 238 5.51 29.76 0.06
N GLU A 239 6.76 29.28 0.14
CA GLU A 239 7.22 28.11 -0.62
C GLU A 239 6.38 26.87 -0.28
N LYS A 240 6.09 26.63 0.99
CA LYS A 240 5.28 25.50 1.47
C LYS A 240 3.84 25.55 0.97
N ILE A 241 3.23 26.74 0.83
CA ILE A 241 1.87 26.91 0.31
C ILE A 241 1.82 26.77 -1.20
N ILE A 242 2.79 27.35 -1.92
CA ILE A 242 2.81 27.33 -3.39
C ILE A 242 3.13 25.93 -3.91
N PHE A 243 3.99 25.18 -3.23
CA PHE A 243 4.46 23.86 -3.67
C PHE A 243 3.33 22.88 -4.02
N PRO A 244 2.36 22.59 -3.14
CA PRO A 244 1.30 21.63 -3.46
C PRO A 244 0.44 22.08 -4.65
N ILE A 245 0.22 23.39 -4.83
CA ILE A 245 -0.56 23.93 -5.95
C ILE A 245 0.19 23.71 -7.27
N VAL A 246 1.48 24.02 -7.30
CA VAL A 246 2.33 23.88 -8.50
C VAL A 246 2.49 22.41 -8.85
N VAL A 247 2.77 21.53 -7.86
CA VAL A 247 2.95 20.10 -8.11
C VAL A 247 1.65 19.48 -8.63
N ALA A 248 0.51 19.76 -7.97
CA ALA A 248 -0.78 19.25 -8.43
C ALA A 248 -1.06 19.69 -9.88
N THR A 249 -0.93 20.97 -10.17
CA THR A 249 -1.20 21.52 -11.50
C THR A 249 -0.29 20.89 -12.55
N PHE A 250 1.03 20.88 -12.31
CA PHE A 250 1.99 20.40 -13.30
C PHE A 250 1.86 18.88 -13.53
N VAL A 251 1.76 18.08 -12.46
CA VAL A 251 1.72 16.62 -12.58
C VAL A 251 0.41 16.16 -13.19
N ILE A 252 -0.73 16.78 -12.83
CA ILE A 252 -2.04 16.40 -13.40
C ILE A 252 -2.14 16.81 -14.87
N LEU A 253 -1.59 17.96 -15.28
CA LEU A 253 -1.54 18.34 -16.68
C LEU A 253 -0.65 17.41 -17.50
N LEU A 254 0.44 16.90 -16.92
CA LEU A 254 1.34 15.95 -17.58
C LEU A 254 0.74 14.54 -17.66
N LEU A 255 0.12 14.10 -16.58
CA LEU A 255 -0.47 12.74 -16.43
C LEU A 255 -1.84 12.84 -15.74
N PRO A 256 -2.95 13.06 -16.50
CA PRO A 256 -4.29 13.23 -15.93
C PRO A 256 -4.75 12.08 -15.04
N SER A 257 -4.30 10.86 -15.32
CA SER A 257 -4.60 9.65 -14.52
C SER A 257 -4.10 9.72 -13.06
N THR A 258 -3.16 10.63 -12.74
CA THR A 258 -2.66 10.85 -11.37
C THR A 258 -3.60 11.73 -10.54
N ALA A 259 -4.59 12.39 -11.14
CA ALA A 259 -5.42 13.40 -10.48
C ALA A 259 -6.04 12.95 -9.14
N PRO A 260 -6.59 11.72 -9.00
CA PRO A 260 -7.16 11.30 -7.73
C PRO A 260 -6.12 11.19 -6.61
N LEU A 261 -4.95 10.63 -6.89
CA LEU A 261 -3.91 10.40 -5.88
C LEU A 261 -3.13 11.69 -5.59
N VAL A 262 -2.51 12.29 -6.62
CA VAL A 262 -1.68 13.49 -6.46
C VAL A 262 -2.54 14.69 -6.06
N GLY A 263 -3.74 14.84 -6.62
CA GLY A 263 -4.67 15.91 -6.26
C GLY A 263 -5.05 15.85 -4.78
N CYS A 264 -5.44 14.69 -4.26
CA CYS A 264 -5.76 14.51 -2.85
C CYS A 264 -4.54 14.71 -1.94
N LEU A 265 -3.36 14.18 -2.32
CA LEU A 265 -2.11 14.38 -1.59
C LEU A 265 -1.79 15.86 -1.41
N MET A 266 -1.83 16.61 -2.51
CA MET A 266 -1.51 18.03 -2.51
C MET A 266 -2.59 18.87 -1.82
N LEU A 267 -3.86 18.49 -1.93
CA LEU A 267 -4.95 19.14 -1.18
C LEU A 267 -4.77 18.96 0.32
N GLY A 268 -4.46 17.76 0.78
CA GLY A 268 -4.20 17.50 2.20
C GLY A 268 -3.02 18.32 2.72
N ASN A 269 -1.94 18.39 1.93
CA ASN A 269 -0.79 19.22 2.29
C ASN A 269 -1.13 20.72 2.32
N LEU A 270 -1.93 21.19 1.39
CA LEU A 270 -2.38 22.58 1.39
C LEU A 270 -3.22 22.90 2.64
N PHE A 271 -4.08 21.98 3.10
CA PHE A 271 -4.82 22.15 4.37
C PHE A 271 -3.90 22.36 5.56
N ARG A 272 -2.77 21.68 5.59
CA ARG A 272 -1.76 21.82 6.64
C ARG A 272 -0.99 23.14 6.54
N GLU A 273 -0.50 23.50 5.36
CA GLU A 273 0.50 24.56 5.21
C GLU A 273 -0.12 25.97 5.11
N CYS A 274 -1.40 26.08 4.69
CA CYS A 274 -2.03 27.41 4.54
C CYS A 274 -2.34 28.09 5.89
N GLY A 275 -2.53 27.33 6.99
CA GLY A 275 -2.76 27.84 8.33
C GLY A 275 -4.14 28.47 8.56
N VAL A 276 -5.06 28.32 7.60
CA VAL A 276 -6.45 28.81 7.72
C VAL A 276 -7.46 27.66 7.73
N THR A 277 -6.99 26.43 7.53
CA THR A 277 -7.80 25.21 7.47
C THR A 277 -7.33 24.15 8.47
N ASP A 278 -6.78 24.56 9.62
CA ASP A 278 -6.22 23.66 10.64
C ASP A 278 -7.21 22.58 11.09
N ARG A 279 -8.51 22.94 11.20
CA ARG A 279 -9.57 21.98 11.53
C ARG A 279 -9.74 20.89 10.48
N LEU A 280 -9.63 21.23 9.19
CA LEU A 280 -9.70 20.26 8.09
C LEU A 280 -8.45 19.39 8.05
N SER A 281 -7.29 19.98 8.28
CA SER A 281 -6.02 19.27 8.41
C SER A 281 -6.07 18.26 9.56
N ASP A 282 -6.54 18.66 10.73
CA ASP A 282 -6.70 17.75 11.89
C ASP A 282 -7.67 16.61 11.60
N THR A 283 -8.83 16.91 11.02
CA THR A 283 -9.81 15.90 10.64
C THR A 283 -9.24 14.92 9.61
N ALA A 284 -8.51 15.42 8.61
CA ALA A 284 -7.92 14.59 7.56
C ALA A 284 -6.87 13.62 8.10
N GLN A 285 -5.98 14.09 9.00
CA GLN A 285 -4.90 13.27 9.56
C GLN A 285 -5.39 12.24 10.59
N ASN A 286 -6.50 12.51 11.29
CA ASN A 286 -6.96 11.72 12.42
C ASN A 286 -8.28 10.99 12.10
N ALA A 287 -9.42 11.67 12.19
CA ALA A 287 -10.72 11.03 12.09
C ALA A 287 -10.96 10.39 10.72
N LEU A 288 -10.72 11.14 9.64
CA LEU A 288 -10.93 10.64 8.28
C LEU A 288 -10.02 9.45 7.98
N MET A 289 -8.71 9.57 8.27
CA MET A 289 -7.74 8.49 8.06
C MET A 289 -8.15 7.23 8.80
N ASN A 290 -8.57 7.33 10.07
CA ASN A 290 -8.96 6.18 10.86
C ASN A 290 -10.22 5.51 10.31
N ILE A 291 -11.25 6.28 9.95
CA ILE A 291 -12.50 5.76 9.36
C ILE A 291 -12.21 5.05 8.03
N ILE A 292 -11.48 5.70 7.13
CA ILE A 292 -11.16 5.11 5.84
C ILE A 292 -10.27 3.88 5.99
N THR A 293 -9.33 3.88 6.93
CA THR A 293 -8.48 2.72 7.21
C THR A 293 -9.30 1.52 7.66
N ILE A 294 -10.31 1.72 8.52
CA ILE A 294 -11.22 0.65 8.94
C ILE A 294 -11.94 0.05 7.73
N PHE A 295 -12.57 0.88 6.90
CA PHE A 295 -13.35 0.40 5.76
C PHE A 295 -12.45 -0.25 4.69
N LEU A 296 -11.32 0.37 4.37
CA LEU A 296 -10.39 -0.16 3.38
C LEU A 296 -9.78 -1.49 3.86
N ALA A 297 -9.25 -1.53 5.08
CA ALA A 297 -8.58 -2.73 5.57
C ALA A 297 -9.54 -3.92 5.67
N THR A 298 -10.74 -3.73 6.23
CA THR A 298 -11.71 -4.82 6.37
C THR A 298 -12.24 -5.30 5.01
N SER A 299 -12.52 -4.40 4.07
CA SER A 299 -13.01 -4.78 2.74
C SER A 299 -11.94 -5.42 1.87
N VAL A 300 -10.69 -4.94 1.93
CA VAL A 300 -9.56 -5.59 1.23
C VAL A 300 -9.30 -6.97 1.81
N GLY A 301 -9.35 -7.12 3.14
CA GLY A 301 -9.26 -8.42 3.79
C GLY A 301 -10.37 -9.38 3.34
N ALA A 302 -11.58 -8.87 3.12
CA ALA A 302 -12.71 -9.67 2.65
C ALA A 302 -12.50 -10.29 1.27
N THR A 303 -11.69 -9.68 0.39
CA THR A 303 -11.36 -10.26 -0.92
C THR A 303 -10.48 -11.52 -0.84
N MET A 304 -9.91 -11.81 0.35
CA MET A 304 -9.05 -12.97 0.60
C MET A 304 -9.86 -14.22 0.90
N VAL A 305 -10.67 -14.64 -0.06
CA VAL A 305 -11.42 -15.91 0.01
C VAL A 305 -10.57 -17.07 -0.52
N ALA A 306 -10.84 -18.26 -0.02
CA ALA A 306 -10.02 -19.45 -0.29
C ALA A 306 -9.85 -19.74 -1.79
N GLN A 307 -10.91 -19.54 -2.58
CA GLN A 307 -10.95 -19.81 -4.02
C GLN A 307 -9.93 -18.96 -4.79
N ASN A 308 -9.81 -17.67 -4.42
CA ASN A 308 -8.99 -16.69 -5.13
C ASN A 308 -7.58 -16.59 -4.55
N PHE A 309 -7.41 -16.86 -3.26
CA PHE A 309 -6.15 -16.63 -2.55
C PHE A 309 -5.20 -17.82 -2.58
N LEU A 310 -5.70 -19.06 -2.44
CA LEU A 310 -4.85 -20.27 -2.37
C LEU A 310 -4.44 -20.75 -3.77
N SER A 311 -3.54 -19.99 -4.41
CA SER A 311 -3.02 -20.28 -5.74
C SER A 311 -1.49 -20.12 -5.81
N ILE A 312 -0.86 -20.80 -6.78
CA ILE A 312 0.57 -20.60 -7.06
C ILE A 312 0.85 -19.15 -7.49
N LYS A 313 -0.10 -18.52 -8.18
CA LYS A 313 0.02 -17.09 -8.55
C LYS A 313 0.15 -16.19 -7.33
N THR A 314 -0.61 -16.44 -6.27
CA THR A 314 -0.52 -15.69 -5.00
C THR A 314 0.88 -15.77 -4.39
N LEU A 315 1.47 -16.96 -4.33
CA LEU A 315 2.82 -17.13 -3.82
C LEU A 315 3.85 -16.38 -4.70
N ALA A 316 3.70 -16.47 -6.02
CA ALA A 316 4.55 -15.73 -6.95
C ALA A 316 4.44 -14.21 -6.75
N ILE A 317 3.22 -13.66 -6.55
CA ILE A 317 2.99 -12.24 -6.28
C ILE A 317 3.68 -11.81 -4.99
N ILE A 318 3.57 -12.62 -3.93
CA ILE A 318 4.24 -12.35 -2.66
C ILE A 318 5.77 -12.29 -2.87
N LEU A 319 6.36 -13.25 -3.53
CA LEU A 319 7.81 -13.26 -3.78
C LEU A 319 8.27 -12.11 -4.70
N LEU A 320 7.49 -11.83 -5.74
CA LEU A 320 7.76 -10.70 -6.65
C LEU A 320 7.65 -9.35 -5.94
N GLY A 321 6.68 -9.19 -5.05
CA GLY A 321 6.54 -7.97 -4.24
C GLY A 321 7.74 -7.75 -3.33
N LEU A 322 8.27 -8.82 -2.70
CA LEU A 322 9.51 -8.74 -1.90
C LEU A 322 10.70 -8.34 -2.77
N ALA A 323 10.82 -8.95 -3.95
CA ALA A 323 11.88 -8.60 -4.91
C ALA A 323 11.74 -7.15 -5.38
N ALA A 324 10.53 -6.69 -5.70
CA ALA A 324 10.22 -5.32 -6.09
C ALA A 324 10.68 -4.32 -5.03
N PHE A 325 10.29 -4.53 -3.78
CA PHE A 325 10.69 -3.68 -2.65
C PHE A 325 12.21 -3.66 -2.44
N THR A 326 12.86 -4.84 -2.54
CA THR A 326 14.31 -4.96 -2.42
C THR A 326 15.03 -4.18 -3.53
N LEU A 327 14.59 -4.34 -4.78
CA LEU A 327 15.13 -3.63 -5.94
C LEU A 327 14.92 -2.12 -5.84
N SER A 328 13.76 -1.67 -5.35
CA SER A 328 13.50 -0.25 -5.12
C SER A 328 14.44 0.35 -4.06
N THR A 329 14.65 -0.37 -2.95
CA THR A 329 15.61 0.06 -1.92
C THR A 329 17.04 0.14 -2.48
N ILE A 330 17.46 -0.85 -3.26
CA ILE A 330 18.78 -0.85 -3.94
C ILE A 330 18.87 0.31 -4.92
N GLY A 331 17.85 0.54 -5.74
CA GLY A 331 17.79 1.67 -6.67
C GLY A 331 18.00 3.02 -5.98
N GLY A 332 17.29 3.25 -4.88
CA GLY A 332 17.46 4.45 -4.05
C GLY A 332 18.88 4.56 -3.45
N LEU A 333 19.45 3.46 -2.94
CA LEU A 333 20.82 3.43 -2.40
C LEU A 333 21.87 3.69 -3.47
N VAL A 334 21.72 3.11 -4.65
CA VAL A 334 22.60 3.37 -5.81
C VAL A 334 22.53 4.84 -6.20
N GLY A 335 21.32 5.40 -6.29
CA GLY A 335 21.11 6.84 -6.48
C GLY A 335 21.84 7.66 -5.42
N GLY A 336 21.75 7.26 -4.14
CA GLY A 336 22.47 7.87 -3.02
C GLY A 336 24.00 7.82 -3.19
N VAL A 337 24.54 6.69 -3.66
CA VAL A 337 25.99 6.54 -3.95
C VAL A 337 26.40 7.43 -5.13
N VAL A 338 25.58 7.56 -6.15
CA VAL A 338 25.84 8.50 -7.26
C VAL A 338 25.87 9.93 -6.74
N MET A 339 24.88 10.33 -5.93
CA MET A 339 24.85 11.65 -5.31
C MET A 339 26.03 11.90 -4.36
N TYR A 340 26.47 10.90 -3.62
CA TYR A 340 27.70 10.97 -2.83
C TYR A 340 28.92 11.31 -3.71
N LYS A 341 29.10 10.62 -4.81
CA LYS A 341 30.23 10.84 -5.74
C LYS A 341 30.17 12.22 -6.40
N THR A 342 28.99 12.62 -6.87
CA THR A 342 28.79 13.92 -7.57
C THR A 342 28.84 15.12 -6.64
N SER A 343 28.54 14.92 -5.34
CA SER A 343 28.63 15.99 -4.33
C SER A 343 30.03 16.16 -3.70
N GLY A 344 31.02 15.36 -4.14
CA GLY A 344 32.35 15.37 -3.52
C GLY A 344 32.36 14.81 -2.10
N GLY A 345 31.46 13.87 -1.77
CA GLY A 345 31.41 13.21 -0.47
C GLY A 345 30.61 13.91 0.60
N ARG A 346 29.77 14.90 0.26
CA ARG A 346 28.97 15.67 1.23
C ARG A 346 27.64 15.02 1.57
N ILE A 347 27.08 14.18 0.70
CA ILE A 347 25.80 13.53 0.88
C ILE A 347 26.00 12.11 1.40
N ASN A 348 25.31 11.77 2.49
CA ASN A 348 25.34 10.41 3.02
C ASN A 348 24.39 9.52 2.19
N PRO A 349 24.89 8.46 1.52
CA PRO A 349 24.07 7.64 0.62
C PRO A 349 22.97 6.85 1.33
N LEU A 350 23.03 6.69 2.65
CA LEU A 350 21.96 6.02 3.40
C LEU A 350 20.58 6.66 3.21
N ILE A 351 20.52 7.99 2.96
CA ILE A 351 19.24 8.67 2.72
C ILE A 351 18.53 8.14 1.46
N GLY A 352 19.27 7.55 0.53
CA GLY A 352 18.70 6.95 -0.68
C GLY A 352 17.77 5.76 -0.39
N SER A 353 18.02 5.00 0.68
CA SER A 353 17.10 3.91 1.07
C SER A 353 15.71 4.41 1.46
N ALA A 354 15.59 5.68 1.85
CA ALA A 354 14.32 6.32 2.15
C ALA A 354 13.55 6.78 0.91
N GLY A 355 14.09 6.60 -0.30
CA GLY A 355 13.41 6.93 -1.56
C GLY A 355 12.16 6.09 -1.84
N VAL A 356 11.94 4.99 -1.11
CA VAL A 356 10.66 4.27 -1.10
C VAL A 356 9.61 5.04 -0.29
N SER A 357 8.33 4.88 -0.65
CA SER A 357 7.22 5.71 -0.18
C SER A 357 6.74 5.44 1.26
N ALA A 358 7.39 4.55 2.00
CA ALA A 358 6.99 4.22 3.38
C ALA A 358 7.34 5.33 4.38
N VAL A 359 6.51 6.35 4.46
CA VAL A 359 6.69 7.54 5.28
C VAL A 359 6.09 7.34 6.69
N PRO A 360 6.79 7.69 7.79
CA PRO A 360 8.20 8.09 7.87
C PRO A 360 9.15 6.91 8.19
N MET A 361 8.70 5.66 8.05
CA MET A 361 9.41 4.48 8.53
C MET A 361 10.77 4.30 7.85
N ALA A 362 10.85 4.41 6.53
CA ALA A 362 12.10 4.24 5.79
C ALA A 362 13.14 5.32 6.16
N ALA A 363 12.70 6.56 6.41
CA ALA A 363 13.57 7.63 6.87
C ALA A 363 14.11 7.39 8.29
N ARG A 364 13.29 6.84 9.20
CA ARG A 364 13.72 6.44 10.54
C ARG A 364 14.76 5.33 10.50
N VAL A 365 14.56 4.32 9.65
CA VAL A 365 15.56 3.23 9.49
C VAL A 365 16.88 3.77 8.95
N SER A 366 16.85 4.72 8.01
CA SER A 366 18.08 5.40 7.54
C SER A 366 18.80 6.13 8.67
N GLN A 367 18.04 6.82 9.54
CA GLN A 367 18.56 7.51 10.73
C GLN A 367 19.19 6.52 11.72
N ASP A 368 18.47 5.43 12.04
CA ASP A 368 18.89 4.45 13.05
C ASP A 368 20.15 3.72 12.59
N GLU A 369 20.23 3.35 11.31
CA GLU A 369 21.44 2.74 10.74
C GLU A 369 22.61 3.74 10.72
N GLY A 370 22.39 5.00 10.33
CA GLY A 370 23.42 6.05 10.32
C GLY A 370 24.01 6.33 11.70
N ARG A 371 23.18 6.30 12.74
CA ARG A 371 23.62 6.48 14.15
C ARG A 371 24.59 5.40 14.64
N LYS A 372 24.53 4.20 14.10
CA LYS A 372 25.46 3.11 14.45
C LYS A 372 26.90 3.46 14.06
N TYR A 373 27.10 4.25 13.02
CA TYR A 373 28.40 4.64 12.48
C TYR A 373 28.88 6.03 12.94
N ASN A 374 27.93 6.93 13.21
CA ASN A 374 28.21 8.27 13.72
C ASN A 374 27.05 8.78 14.58
N LYS A 375 27.24 8.78 15.90
CA LYS A 375 26.21 9.16 16.90
C LYS A 375 25.72 10.60 16.77
N THR A 376 26.52 11.49 16.19
CA THR A 376 26.19 12.92 16.00
C THR A 376 25.52 13.20 14.66
N ASN A 377 25.27 12.16 13.86
CA ASN A 377 24.67 12.31 12.54
C ASN A 377 23.14 12.23 12.62
N PHE A 378 22.47 13.31 12.28
CA PHE A 378 21.02 13.41 12.26
C PHE A 378 20.53 13.36 10.80
N LEU A 379 20.40 12.14 10.27
CA LEU A 379 19.99 11.90 8.89
C LEU A 379 18.47 12.02 8.67
N LEU A 380 17.64 12.00 9.72
CA LEU A 380 16.18 11.92 9.60
C LEU A 380 15.62 13.00 8.69
N MET A 381 15.96 14.26 8.94
CA MET A 381 15.46 15.39 8.13
C MET A 381 15.90 15.30 6.67
N HIS A 382 17.12 14.82 6.43
CA HIS A 382 17.63 14.62 5.07
C HIS A 382 17.00 13.42 4.37
N ALA A 383 16.70 12.36 5.12
CA ALA A 383 16.04 11.16 4.61
C ALA A 383 14.54 11.38 4.34
N MET A 384 13.90 12.32 5.06
CA MET A 384 12.51 12.70 4.81
C MET A 384 12.31 13.29 3.40
N GLY A 385 13.28 14.03 2.86
CA GLY A 385 13.20 14.57 1.50
C GLY A 385 12.99 13.46 0.44
N PRO A 386 13.92 12.49 0.31
CA PRO A 386 13.72 11.34 -0.57
C PRO A 386 12.48 10.51 -0.25
N ASN A 387 12.11 10.37 1.04
CA ASN A 387 10.96 9.57 1.46
C ASN A 387 9.65 10.17 0.94
N VAL A 388 9.51 11.47 1.06
CA VAL A 388 8.35 12.20 0.55
C VAL A 388 8.36 12.26 -0.99
N ALA A 389 9.56 12.38 -1.60
CA ALA A 389 9.73 12.28 -3.05
C ALA A 389 9.27 10.91 -3.58
N GLY A 390 9.46 9.84 -2.79
CA GLY A 390 8.95 8.49 -3.08
C GLY A 390 7.44 8.43 -3.20
N VAL A 391 6.69 9.15 -2.33
CA VAL A 391 5.21 9.19 -2.39
C VAL A 391 4.72 9.82 -3.70
N ILE A 392 5.32 10.94 -4.09
CA ILE A 392 5.01 11.58 -5.38
C ILE A 392 5.41 10.63 -6.52
N GLY A 393 6.58 10.00 -6.41
CA GLY A 393 7.10 9.07 -7.41
C GLY A 393 6.22 7.84 -7.61
N SER A 394 5.73 7.21 -6.54
CA SER A 394 4.82 6.06 -6.61
C SER A 394 3.46 6.44 -7.23
N ALA A 395 2.91 7.61 -6.87
CA ALA A 395 1.67 8.11 -7.46
C ALA A 395 1.82 8.41 -8.96
N ILE A 396 2.96 8.99 -9.38
CA ILE A 396 3.28 9.22 -10.80
C ILE A 396 3.48 7.90 -11.54
N ALA A 397 4.21 6.94 -10.95
CA ALA A 397 4.42 5.62 -11.54
C ALA A 397 3.08 4.88 -11.73
N ALA A 398 2.18 4.93 -10.74
CA ALA A 398 0.85 4.36 -10.85
C ALA A 398 0.03 5.04 -11.96
N GLY A 399 0.05 6.37 -12.04
CA GLY A 399 -0.62 7.11 -13.10
C GLY A 399 -0.08 6.77 -14.49
N PHE A 400 1.25 6.64 -14.64
CA PHE A 400 1.87 6.20 -15.87
C PHE A 400 1.41 4.78 -16.27
N LEU A 401 1.48 3.82 -15.34
CA LEU A 401 1.03 2.45 -15.60
C LEU A 401 -0.46 2.41 -15.94
N LEU A 402 -1.27 3.24 -15.28
CA LEU A 402 -2.69 3.35 -15.58
C LEU A 402 -2.94 3.94 -16.97
N SER A 403 -2.15 4.92 -17.42
CA SER A 403 -2.29 5.50 -18.76
C SER A 403 -1.88 4.52 -19.87
N VAL A 404 -0.99 3.57 -19.58
CA VAL A 404 -0.53 2.56 -20.55
C VAL A 404 -1.43 1.35 -20.61
N PHE A 405 -1.98 0.90 -19.47
CA PHE A 405 -2.70 -0.37 -19.36
C PHE A 405 -4.17 -0.21 -18.94
N GLY A 406 -4.63 1.00 -18.62
CA GLY A 406 -5.97 1.24 -18.10
C GLY A 406 -7.03 1.52 -19.17
N GLY A 407 -6.70 1.33 -20.45
CA GLY A 407 -7.49 1.26 -21.70
C GLY A 407 -8.66 2.18 -21.83
#